data_5353ea15d0323c4e42b88d95658e1fc4
#
_entry.id   5353ea15d0323c4e42b88d95658e1fc4
#
_cell.length_a   1.000
_cell.length_b   1.000
_cell.length_c   1.000
_cell.angle_alpha   90.00
_cell.angle_beta   90.00
_cell.angle_gamma   90.00
#
_symmetry.space_group_name_H-M   'P 1'
#
loop_
_entity.id
_entity.type
_entity.pdbx_description
1 polymer ?
#
loop_
_entity_poly.entity_id
_entity_poly.type
_entity_poly.pdbx_seq_one_letter_code
_entity_poly.pdbx_strand_id
1 'polypeptide(L)'
;ALVIAAAAILLFKDLMPAADHGAVAARPTISEQFGLCDDLTGAACVLSADSYAYKGHYYRLADISVPSQIGAKCPAEAERAQEGRIALAAMMNGGAFEARPDPIDPDPAARVLVRDGVSIGQLMILKGHARPWSPKPIHWCAGQPR
;
A
#
# COMPACT_ATOMS: atom_id res chain seq x y z
N ALA A 1 -49.69 -0.33 -38.43
CA ALA A 1 -49.64 -0.53 -36.98
C ALA A 1 -48.26 -1.02 -36.47
N LEU A 2 -47.56 -1.87 -37.24
CA LEU A 2 -46.22 -2.38 -36.87
C LEU A 2 -45.11 -1.32 -36.95
N VAL A 3 -45.22 -0.32 -37.80
CA VAL A 3 -44.21 0.72 -37.97
C VAL A 3 -44.20 1.74 -36.82
N ILE A 4 -45.36 1.98 -36.20
CA ILE A 4 -45.49 2.91 -35.07
C ILE A 4 -44.90 2.31 -33.79
N ALA A 5 -45.00 1.00 -33.60
CA ALA A 5 -44.39 0.33 -32.44
C ALA A 5 -42.88 0.30 -32.48
N ALA A 6 -42.27 0.17 -33.66
CA ALA A 6 -40.83 0.19 -33.84
C ALA A 6 -40.22 1.58 -33.57
N ALA A 7 -40.93 2.66 -33.96
CA ALA A 7 -40.47 4.03 -33.69
C ALA A 7 -40.52 4.39 -32.20
N ALA A 8 -41.51 3.87 -31.47
CA ALA A 8 -41.63 4.08 -30.02
C ALA A 8 -40.50 3.40 -29.22
N ILE A 9 -40.02 2.23 -29.67
CA ILE A 9 -38.95 1.48 -29.04
C ILE A 9 -37.58 2.21 -29.25
N LEU A 10 -37.39 2.82 -30.41
CA LEU A 10 -36.15 3.59 -30.71
C LEU A 10 -36.10 4.88 -29.92
N LEU A 11 -37.23 5.58 -29.72
CA LEU A 11 -37.29 6.80 -28.91
C LEU A 11 -37.11 6.51 -27.42
N PHE A 12 -37.47 5.34 -26.92
CA PHE A 12 -37.27 4.96 -25.52
C PHE A 12 -35.82 4.61 -25.17
N LYS A 13 -35.04 4.16 -26.15
CA LYS A 13 -33.59 3.91 -25.92
C LYS A 13 -32.80 5.17 -25.66
N ASP A 14 -33.18 6.29 -26.26
CA ASP A 14 -32.48 7.55 -26.08
C ASP A 14 -32.90 8.29 -24.79
N LEU A 15 -33.99 7.88 -24.17
CA LEU A 15 -34.54 8.47 -22.95
C LEU A 15 -34.15 7.70 -21.66
N MET A 16 -33.57 6.49 -21.76
CA MET A 16 -32.96 5.86 -20.60
C MET A 16 -31.60 6.53 -20.35
N PRO A 17 -31.42 7.25 -19.21
CA PRO A 17 -30.06 7.61 -18.82
C PRO A 17 -29.29 6.32 -18.79
N ALA A 18 -28.15 6.29 -19.52
CA ALA A 18 -27.19 5.22 -19.36
C ALA A 18 -27.01 5.07 -17.85
N ALA A 19 -27.36 3.89 -17.31
CA ALA A 19 -27.09 3.60 -15.92
C ALA A 19 -25.60 3.83 -15.75
N ASP A 20 -25.26 5.01 -15.23
CA ASP A 20 -23.94 5.30 -14.79
C ASP A 20 -23.74 4.37 -13.59
N HIS A 21 -23.29 3.17 -13.88
CA HIS A 21 -22.78 2.25 -12.87
C HIS A 21 -21.50 2.91 -12.37
N GLY A 22 -21.67 3.89 -11.46
CA GLY A 22 -20.65 4.77 -10.93
C GLY A 22 -19.27 4.24 -11.23
N ALA A 23 -18.67 4.67 -12.33
CA ALA A 23 -17.30 4.35 -12.62
C ALA A 23 -16.53 4.89 -11.41
N VAL A 24 -16.30 4.01 -10.43
CA VAL A 24 -15.33 4.27 -9.36
C VAL A 24 -14.07 4.62 -10.14
N ALA A 25 -13.70 5.90 -10.12
CA ALA A 25 -12.50 6.37 -10.79
C ALA A 25 -11.39 5.42 -10.39
N ALA A 26 -10.82 4.70 -11.38
CA ALA A 26 -9.74 3.75 -11.13
C ALA A 26 -8.68 4.49 -10.32
N ARG A 27 -8.39 4.03 -9.10
CA ARG A 27 -7.34 4.63 -8.28
C ARG A 27 -6.02 4.48 -9.02
N PRO A 28 -5.18 5.53 -9.06
CA PRO A 28 -3.91 5.43 -9.74
C PRO A 28 -3.08 4.30 -9.14
N THR A 29 -2.57 3.43 -10.00
CA THR A 29 -1.64 2.38 -9.63
C THR A 29 -0.21 2.86 -9.73
N ILE A 30 0.64 2.36 -8.83
CA ILE A 30 2.08 2.61 -8.83
C ILE A 30 2.74 1.37 -9.43
N SER A 31 3.55 1.57 -10.46
CA SER A 31 4.24 0.49 -11.18
C SER A 31 5.73 0.72 -11.36
N GLU A 32 6.25 1.83 -10.81
CA GLU A 32 7.67 2.16 -10.84
C GLU A 32 8.49 1.13 -10.06
N GLN A 33 9.77 0.99 -10.44
CA GLN A 33 10.73 0.18 -9.70
C GLN A 33 11.24 0.96 -8.48
N PHE A 34 11.18 0.33 -7.31
CA PHE A 34 11.63 0.89 -6.04
C PHE A 34 13.03 0.36 -5.71
N GLY A 35 14.00 1.25 -5.65
CA GLY A 35 15.31 0.97 -5.08
C GLY A 35 15.32 1.14 -3.56
N LEU A 36 16.49 1.14 -2.95
CA LEU A 36 16.69 1.52 -1.55
C LEU A 36 17.28 2.92 -1.49
N CYS A 37 16.89 3.72 -0.49
CA CYS A 37 17.37 5.08 -0.30
C CYS A 37 17.41 5.47 1.17
N ASP A 38 18.14 6.54 1.45
CA ASP A 38 18.26 7.10 2.80
C ASP A 38 17.61 8.49 2.92
N ASP A 39 17.12 9.03 1.80
CA ASP A 39 16.46 10.34 1.72
C ASP A 39 15.34 10.36 0.67
N LEU A 40 14.70 11.52 0.50
CA LEU A 40 13.56 11.70 -0.41
C LEU A 40 13.97 12.14 -1.83
N THR A 41 15.24 12.12 -2.17
CA THR A 41 15.73 12.63 -3.47
C THR A 41 15.47 11.67 -4.63
N GLY A 42 15.26 10.37 -4.34
CA GLY A 42 14.89 9.37 -5.33
C GLY A 42 13.44 9.50 -5.78
N ALA A 43 13.16 9.15 -7.04
CA ALA A 43 11.81 9.19 -7.58
C ALA A 43 10.89 8.12 -6.98
N ALA A 44 11.45 6.94 -6.67
CA ALA A 44 10.77 5.81 -6.05
C ALA A 44 11.79 4.95 -5.30
N CYS A 45 11.71 4.87 -3.99
CA CYS A 45 12.64 4.06 -3.19
C CYS A 45 12.09 3.75 -1.79
N VAL A 46 12.59 2.67 -1.20
CA VAL A 46 12.22 2.21 0.14
C VAL A 46 13.23 2.75 1.16
N LEU A 47 12.72 3.42 2.17
CA LEU A 47 13.49 4.06 3.24
C LEU A 47 13.72 3.11 4.42
N SER A 48 12.68 2.36 4.80
CA SER A 48 12.70 1.41 5.92
C SER A 48 11.74 0.24 5.63
N ALA A 49 11.63 -0.70 6.54
CA ALA A 49 10.73 -1.85 6.39
C ALA A 49 9.23 -1.47 6.33
N ASP A 50 8.88 -0.24 6.68
CA ASP A 50 7.49 0.27 6.64
C ASP A 50 7.34 1.64 5.97
N SER A 51 8.37 2.15 5.30
CA SER A 51 8.31 3.48 4.69
C SER A 51 9.00 3.56 3.33
N TYR A 52 8.49 4.42 2.49
CA TYR A 52 9.02 4.65 1.15
C TYR A 52 8.90 6.12 0.74
N ALA A 53 9.71 6.51 -0.22
CA ALA A 53 9.62 7.79 -0.90
C ALA A 53 9.06 7.59 -2.30
N TYR A 54 8.16 8.45 -2.71
CA TYR A 54 7.56 8.44 -4.04
C TYR A 54 7.30 9.86 -4.51
N LYS A 55 7.87 10.22 -5.64
CA LYS A 55 7.76 11.58 -6.22
C LYS A 55 8.12 12.70 -5.22
N GLY A 56 9.16 12.48 -4.42
CA GLY A 56 9.65 13.45 -3.44
C GLY A 56 8.86 13.52 -2.13
N HIS A 57 7.89 12.63 -1.92
CA HIS A 57 7.07 12.56 -0.71
C HIS A 57 7.36 11.30 0.10
N TYR A 58 7.30 11.44 1.42
CA TYR A 58 7.38 10.34 2.38
C TYR A 58 6.03 9.70 2.59
N TYR A 59 5.99 8.36 2.62
CA TYR A 59 4.82 7.58 2.97
C TYR A 59 5.18 6.44 3.92
N ARG A 60 4.23 6.06 4.75
CA ARG A 60 4.36 4.98 5.73
C ARG A 60 3.25 3.95 5.53
N LEU A 61 3.59 2.67 5.69
CA LEU A 61 2.58 1.61 5.74
C LEU A 61 1.83 1.68 7.07
N ALA A 62 0.50 1.84 7.01
CA ALA A 62 -0.34 2.07 8.17
C ALA A 62 -0.63 0.81 8.99
N ASP A 63 -0.65 -0.34 8.35
CA ASP A 63 -1.18 -1.59 8.89
C ASP A 63 -0.15 -2.49 9.57
N ILE A 64 1.11 -2.06 9.65
CA ILE A 64 2.20 -2.87 10.22
C ILE A 64 3.06 -2.10 11.21
N SER A 65 3.69 -2.88 12.09
CA SER A 65 4.81 -2.46 12.94
C SER A 65 6.04 -3.29 12.57
N VAL A 66 7.20 -2.65 12.48
CA VAL A 66 8.46 -3.25 12.02
C VAL A 66 9.61 -2.97 12.98
N PRO A 67 10.69 -3.80 12.96
CA PRO A 67 11.91 -3.49 13.66
C PRO A 67 12.54 -2.19 13.18
N SER A 68 13.22 -1.47 14.06
CA SER A 68 13.92 -0.22 13.74
C SER A 68 15.34 -0.49 13.28
N GLN A 69 15.75 0.18 12.21
CA GLN A 69 17.15 0.22 11.78
C GLN A 69 17.90 1.31 12.55
N ILE A 70 17.32 2.51 12.60
CA ILE A 70 17.82 3.63 13.39
C ILE A 70 17.17 3.57 14.77
N GLY A 71 17.96 3.47 15.83
CA GLY A 71 17.46 3.28 17.19
C GLY A 71 17.15 1.84 17.54
N ALA A 72 17.71 0.87 16.80
CA ALA A 72 17.65 -0.55 17.17
C ALA A 72 18.23 -0.78 18.56
N LYS A 73 17.57 -1.60 19.36
CA LYS A 73 17.99 -1.90 20.74
C LYS A 73 19.00 -3.02 20.81
N CYS A 74 19.25 -3.72 19.71
CA CYS A 74 20.23 -4.78 19.59
C CYS A 74 20.59 -4.98 18.11
N PRO A 75 21.76 -5.60 17.80
CA PRO A 75 22.15 -5.89 16.42
C PRO A 75 21.13 -6.72 15.66
N ALA A 76 20.49 -7.69 16.29
CA ALA A 76 19.48 -8.54 15.67
C ALA A 76 18.27 -7.73 15.20
N GLU A 77 17.85 -6.70 15.93
CA GLU A 77 16.77 -5.81 15.48
C GLU A 77 17.17 -5.05 14.22
N ALA A 78 18.38 -4.49 14.18
CA ALA A 78 18.88 -3.77 13.01
C ALA A 78 18.98 -4.68 11.77
N GLU A 79 19.43 -5.92 11.93
CA GLU A 79 19.49 -6.91 10.84
C GLU A 79 18.08 -7.24 10.32
N ARG A 80 17.14 -7.49 11.21
CA ARG A 80 15.73 -7.75 10.83
C ARG A 80 15.10 -6.55 10.14
N ALA A 81 15.41 -5.34 10.57
CA ALA A 81 14.94 -4.12 9.92
C ALA A 81 15.48 -4.00 8.50
N GLN A 82 16.75 -4.30 8.28
CA GLN A 82 17.37 -4.27 6.95
C GLN A 82 16.79 -5.37 6.04
N GLU A 83 16.61 -6.58 6.55
CA GLU A 83 15.96 -7.67 5.81
C GLU A 83 14.53 -7.28 5.41
N GLY A 84 13.77 -6.68 6.32
CA GLY A 84 12.42 -6.19 6.05
C GLY A 84 12.39 -5.07 5.00
N ARG A 85 13.35 -4.16 5.03
CA ARG A 85 13.49 -3.10 4.03
C ARG A 85 13.71 -3.67 2.63
N ILE A 86 14.60 -4.64 2.49
CA ILE A 86 14.85 -5.34 1.22
C ILE A 86 13.60 -6.11 0.77
N ALA A 87 12.94 -6.81 1.69
CA ALA A 87 11.72 -7.55 1.41
C ALA A 87 10.59 -6.63 0.93
N LEU A 88 10.40 -5.47 1.57
CA LEU A 88 9.39 -4.51 1.15
C LEU A 88 9.64 -4.02 -0.28
N ALA A 89 10.87 -3.67 -0.62
CA ALA A 89 11.23 -3.27 -1.97
C ALA A 89 10.92 -4.38 -3.00
N ALA A 90 11.28 -5.62 -2.69
CA ALA A 90 10.99 -6.76 -3.55
C ALA A 90 9.48 -6.97 -3.74
N MET A 91 8.67 -6.83 -2.68
CA MET A 91 7.22 -6.96 -2.76
C MET A 91 6.59 -5.81 -3.57
N MET A 92 7.05 -4.58 -3.39
CA MET A 92 6.58 -3.43 -4.17
C MET A 92 6.92 -3.58 -5.66
N ASN A 93 8.05 -4.19 -5.97
CA ASN A 93 8.51 -4.44 -7.34
C ASN A 93 7.85 -5.67 -7.99
N GLY A 94 7.07 -6.43 -7.25
CA GLY A 94 6.40 -7.63 -7.74
C GLY A 94 5.22 -7.40 -8.67
N GLY A 95 4.79 -6.17 -8.86
CA GLY A 95 3.68 -5.77 -9.73
C GLY A 95 3.10 -4.43 -9.32
N ALA A 96 2.21 -3.90 -10.15
CA ALA A 96 1.50 -2.66 -9.86
C ALA A 96 0.65 -2.80 -8.60
N PHE A 97 0.59 -1.74 -7.79
CA PHE A 97 -0.21 -1.70 -6.57
C PHE A 97 -0.90 -0.34 -6.42
N GLU A 98 -1.93 -0.30 -5.61
CA GLU A 98 -2.58 0.95 -5.17
C GLU A 98 -2.04 1.35 -3.80
N ALA A 99 -1.76 2.64 -3.61
CA ALA A 99 -1.47 3.23 -2.31
C ALA A 99 -2.73 3.94 -1.80
N ARG A 100 -3.46 3.29 -0.90
CA ARG A 100 -4.72 3.81 -0.36
C ARG A 100 -4.47 4.59 0.92
N PRO A 101 -4.94 5.84 1.03
CA PRO A 101 -4.94 6.54 2.31
C PRO A 101 -5.72 5.73 3.36
N ASP A 102 -5.23 5.72 4.60
CA ASP A 102 -5.97 5.15 5.71
C ASP A 102 -6.77 6.27 6.41
N PRO A 103 -8.11 6.27 6.32
CA PRO A 103 -8.92 7.33 6.88
C PRO A 103 -8.96 7.34 8.41
N ILE A 104 -8.54 6.24 9.07
CA ILE A 104 -8.52 6.10 10.52
C ILE A 104 -7.19 6.60 11.10
N ASP A 105 -6.11 6.50 10.35
CA ASP A 105 -4.78 6.94 10.79
C ASP A 105 -4.70 8.48 10.73
N PRO A 106 -4.34 9.16 11.84
CA PRO A 106 -4.21 10.62 11.85
C PRO A 106 -3.00 11.12 11.05
N ASP A 107 -2.05 10.25 10.70
CA ASP A 107 -0.89 10.59 9.88
C ASP A 107 -1.31 10.68 8.40
N PRO A 108 -1.22 11.86 7.76
CA PRO A 108 -1.58 12.02 6.36
C PRO A 108 -0.66 11.25 5.40
N ALA A 109 0.51 10.81 5.86
CA ALA A 109 1.45 10.00 5.09
C ALA A 109 1.14 8.49 5.14
N ALA A 110 0.19 8.07 5.99
CA ALA A 110 -0.16 6.65 6.15
C ALA A 110 -0.87 6.10 4.91
N ARG A 111 -0.42 4.93 4.45
CA ARG A 111 -0.97 4.23 3.29
C ARG A 111 -1.12 2.74 3.58
N VAL A 112 -2.15 2.15 3.01
CA VAL A 112 -2.28 0.71 2.85
C VAL A 112 -1.97 0.40 1.38
N LEU A 113 -0.96 -0.42 1.13
CA LEU A 113 -0.56 -0.81 -0.22
C LEU A 113 -1.30 -2.09 -0.61
N VAL A 114 -2.02 -2.06 -1.71
CA VAL A 114 -2.89 -3.18 -2.12
C VAL A 114 -2.59 -3.61 -3.55
N ARG A 115 -2.38 -4.91 -3.74
CA ARG A 115 -2.24 -5.55 -5.05
C ARG A 115 -3.11 -6.80 -5.08
N ASP A 116 -3.97 -6.90 -6.11
CA ASP A 116 -4.89 -8.04 -6.28
C ASP A 116 -5.74 -8.33 -5.03
N GLY A 117 -6.20 -7.28 -4.35
CA GLY A 117 -6.99 -7.39 -3.13
C GLY A 117 -6.21 -7.77 -1.87
N VAL A 118 -4.89 -7.88 -1.93
CA VAL A 118 -4.03 -8.25 -0.81
C VAL A 118 -3.16 -7.07 -0.39
N SER A 119 -3.11 -6.79 0.92
CA SER A 119 -2.21 -5.79 1.47
C SER A 119 -0.76 -6.28 1.42
N ILE A 120 0.16 -5.45 0.92
CA ILE A 120 1.60 -5.71 0.98
C ILE A 120 2.06 -5.79 2.45
N GLY A 121 1.48 -4.97 3.33
CA GLY A 121 1.75 -5.06 4.77
C GLY A 121 1.40 -6.43 5.35
N GLN A 122 0.28 -7.03 4.95
CA GLN A 122 -0.08 -8.39 5.35
C GLN A 122 0.92 -9.43 4.84
N LEU A 123 1.46 -9.25 3.64
CA LEU A 123 2.52 -10.13 3.12
C LEU A 123 3.80 -10.00 3.95
N MET A 124 4.15 -8.79 4.39
CA MET A 124 5.27 -8.55 5.31
C MET A 124 5.09 -9.31 6.63
N ILE A 125 3.87 -9.32 7.17
CA ILE A 125 3.54 -10.08 8.39
C ILE A 125 3.68 -11.58 8.16
N LEU A 126 3.12 -12.11 7.08
CA LEU A 126 3.19 -13.52 6.73
C LEU A 126 4.62 -14.01 6.52
N LYS A 127 5.49 -13.18 5.99
CA LYS A 127 6.91 -13.47 5.79
C LYS A 127 7.78 -13.28 7.04
N GLY A 128 7.20 -12.82 8.15
CA GLY A 128 7.89 -12.63 9.42
C GLY A 128 8.71 -11.33 9.52
N HIS A 129 8.53 -10.38 8.59
CA HIS A 129 9.22 -9.09 8.60
C HIS A 129 8.51 -8.01 9.40
N ALA A 130 7.24 -8.22 9.71
CA ALA A 130 6.39 -7.26 10.41
C ALA A 130 5.43 -7.98 11.35
N ARG A 131 4.79 -7.21 12.21
CA ARG A 131 3.61 -7.59 12.99
C ARG A 131 2.47 -6.63 12.67
N PRO A 132 1.22 -6.99 13.00
CA PRO A 132 0.11 -6.04 12.91
C PRO A 132 0.45 -4.76 13.66
N TRP A 133 0.02 -3.63 13.13
CA TRP A 133 0.27 -2.35 13.76
C TRP A 133 -0.18 -2.37 15.24
N SER A 134 0.66 -1.84 16.11
CA SER A 134 0.40 -1.71 17.54
C SER A 134 0.85 -0.34 18.03
N PRO A 135 0.05 0.34 18.88
CA PRO A 135 0.49 1.58 19.54
C PRO A 135 1.52 1.32 20.62
N LYS A 136 1.66 0.07 21.08
CA LYS A 136 2.62 -0.33 22.10
C LYS A 136 3.93 -0.75 21.45
N PRO A 137 5.10 -0.39 22.04
CA PRO A 137 6.39 -0.85 21.56
C PRO A 137 6.44 -2.38 21.50
N ILE A 138 7.01 -2.91 20.43
CA ILE A 138 7.24 -4.33 20.22
C ILE A 138 8.70 -4.63 20.51
N HIS A 139 8.95 -5.71 21.27
CA HIS A 139 10.30 -6.17 21.55
C HIS A 139 10.77 -7.10 20.42
N TRP A 140 11.81 -6.65 19.69
CA TRP A 140 12.35 -7.37 18.55
C TRP A 140 13.65 -8.12 18.86
N CYS A 141 14.21 -7.93 20.05
CA CYS A 141 15.46 -8.53 20.45
C CYS A 141 15.23 -9.93 21.06
N ALA A 142 16.13 -10.88 20.77
CA ALA A 142 16.11 -12.22 21.33
C ALA A 142 16.28 -12.19 22.87
N GLY A 143 15.65 -13.11 23.59
CA GLY A 143 15.74 -13.22 25.05
C GLY A 143 14.81 -12.29 25.83
N GLN A 144 13.97 -11.50 25.17
CA GLN A 144 12.90 -10.75 25.83
C GLN A 144 11.62 -11.58 25.93
N PRO A 145 10.87 -11.52 27.06
CA PRO A 145 9.61 -12.23 27.17
C PRO A 145 8.63 -11.76 26.10
N ARG A 146 7.97 -12.74 25.48
CA ARG A 146 6.97 -12.50 24.43
C ARG A 146 5.69 -11.92 25.02
#